data_a1cb6b7b0ecb346130de89e953c55730
#
_entry.id   a1cb6b7b0ecb346130de89e953c55730
#
_cell.length_a   1.000
_cell.length_b   1.000
_cell.length_c   1.000
_cell.angle_alpha   90.00
_cell.angle_beta   90.00
_cell.angle_gamma   90.00
#
_symmetry.space_group_name_H-M   'P 1'
#
loop_
_entity.id
_entity.type
_entity.pdbx_description
1 polymer ?
#
loop_
_entity_poly.entity_id
_entity_poly.type
_entity_poly.pdbx_seq_one_letter_code
_entity_poly.pdbx_strand_id
1 'polypeptide(L)'
;LADSFPINRSKKNYYTPMINLVRYADDFIITGESKELLENHVKPLVIEFLQARGLTLSEEKTKITHIEEGFDFLGFNIRKYKGKFITKPSKKSRKRFLDKVREIVDKNKSSKQQSLIRLLNPVIRGWANYYMSFRTLPRMHKWRWWIMNR
;
A
#
# COMPACT_ATOMS: atom_id res chain seq x y z
N LEU A 1 -1.98 -15.17 13.12
CA LEU A 1 -2.17 -13.88 13.84
C LEU A 1 -3.52 -13.79 14.54
N ALA A 2 -4.63 -14.24 13.91
CA ALA A 2 -5.95 -14.24 14.54
C ALA A 2 -6.03 -15.15 15.76
N ASP A 3 -5.33 -16.28 15.75
CA ASP A 3 -5.32 -17.30 16.82
C ASP A 3 -4.44 -16.90 18.03
N SER A 4 -3.64 -15.83 17.91
CA SER A 4 -2.77 -15.34 18.98
C SER A 4 -3.46 -14.42 19.98
N PHE A 5 -4.72 -14.07 19.76
CA PHE A 5 -5.49 -13.24 20.70
C PHE A 5 -6.44 -14.11 21.52
N PRO A 6 -6.47 -13.98 22.85
CA PRO A 6 -7.36 -14.73 23.70
C PRO A 6 -8.82 -14.37 23.41
N ILE A 7 -9.54 -15.28 22.77
CA ILE A 7 -10.98 -15.15 22.54
C ILE A 7 -11.68 -15.53 23.85
N ASN A 8 -12.07 -14.56 24.64
CA ASN A 8 -12.86 -14.82 25.83
C ASN A 8 -14.33 -15.09 25.44
N ARG A 9 -14.67 -16.36 25.27
CA ARG A 9 -15.99 -16.84 24.82
C ARG A 9 -17.13 -16.66 25.83
N SER A 10 -16.84 -16.21 27.05
CA SER A 10 -17.81 -16.20 28.15
C SER A 10 -18.57 -14.88 28.36
N LYS A 11 -18.31 -13.83 27.57
CA LYS A 11 -19.03 -12.55 27.66
C LYS A 11 -19.67 -12.14 26.34
N LYS A 12 -20.88 -11.63 26.41
CA LYS A 12 -21.74 -11.17 25.29
C LYS A 12 -21.15 -10.06 24.39
N ASN A 13 -19.95 -9.54 24.71
CA ASN A 13 -19.20 -8.58 23.93
C ASN A 13 -17.86 -9.20 23.50
N TYR A 14 -17.83 -9.87 22.38
CA TYR A 14 -16.58 -10.31 21.75
C TYR A 14 -15.85 -9.10 21.20
N TYR A 15 -14.73 -8.74 21.83
CA TYR A 15 -13.77 -7.85 21.20
C TYR A 15 -12.98 -8.69 20.17
N THR A 16 -13.29 -8.55 18.91
CA THR A 16 -12.47 -9.08 17.82
C THR A 16 -11.57 -7.93 17.36
N PRO A 17 -10.25 -7.97 17.66
CA PRO A 17 -9.33 -7.00 17.12
C PRO A 17 -9.39 -7.13 15.59
N MET A 18 -9.83 -6.06 14.93
CA MET A 18 -10.04 -6.07 13.48
C MET A 18 -8.69 -5.91 12.77
N ILE A 19 -7.83 -6.93 12.88
CA ILE A 19 -6.51 -6.97 12.25
C ILE A 19 -6.62 -7.67 10.92
N ASN A 20 -6.18 -6.99 9.85
CA ASN A 20 -6.10 -7.58 8.52
C ASN A 20 -4.68 -7.44 7.98
N LEU A 21 -4.19 -8.51 7.35
CA LEU A 21 -2.90 -8.55 6.68
C LEU A 21 -3.12 -8.64 5.17
N VAL A 22 -2.50 -7.72 4.44
CA VAL A 22 -2.38 -7.77 2.99
C VAL A 22 -0.90 -7.89 2.65
N ARG A 23 -0.52 -8.93 1.92
CA ARG A 23 0.86 -9.19 1.52
C ARG A 23 0.98 -9.27 0.00
N TYR A 24 2.03 -8.65 -0.52
CA TYR A 24 2.44 -8.77 -1.91
C TYR A 24 3.96 -8.97 -1.96
N ALA A 25 4.39 -10.18 -2.25
CA ALA A 25 5.79 -10.62 -2.17
C ALA A 25 6.39 -10.35 -0.76
N ASP A 26 7.37 -9.49 -0.67
CA ASP A 26 8.03 -9.03 0.56
C ASP A 26 7.41 -7.76 1.15
N ASP A 27 6.56 -7.07 0.40
CA ASP A 27 5.78 -5.93 0.90
C ASP A 27 4.50 -6.40 1.59
N PHE A 28 4.17 -5.83 2.76
CA PHE A 28 2.93 -6.13 3.46
C PHE A 28 2.34 -4.89 4.14
N ILE A 29 1.04 -4.95 4.37
CA ILE A 29 0.30 -3.96 5.15
C ILE A 29 -0.50 -4.73 6.20
N ILE A 30 -0.46 -4.24 7.43
CA ILE A 30 -1.35 -4.70 8.50
C ILE A 30 -2.21 -3.52 8.92
N THR A 31 -3.51 -3.74 8.95
CA THR A 31 -4.46 -2.73 9.46
C THR A 31 -4.94 -3.14 10.84
N GLY A 32 -5.12 -2.18 11.72
CA GLY A 32 -5.60 -2.39 13.08
C GLY A 32 -6.48 -1.24 13.56
N GLU A 33 -7.20 -1.42 14.62
CA GLU A 33 -8.16 -0.47 15.17
C GLU A 33 -7.49 0.74 15.83
N SER A 34 -6.35 0.53 16.45
CA SER A 34 -5.58 1.60 17.09
C SER A 34 -4.08 1.48 16.84
N LYS A 35 -3.38 2.59 17.04
CA LYS A 35 -1.94 2.63 16.97
C LYS A 35 -1.32 1.74 18.03
N GLU A 36 -1.83 1.81 19.24
CA GLU A 36 -1.36 1.05 20.41
C GLU A 36 -1.47 -0.45 20.16
N LEU A 37 -2.57 -0.90 19.53
CA LEU A 37 -2.76 -2.30 19.14
C LEU A 37 -1.67 -2.75 18.18
N LEU A 38 -1.38 -1.94 17.16
CA LEU A 38 -0.35 -2.26 16.17
C LEU A 38 1.06 -2.23 16.76
N GLU A 39 1.35 -1.27 17.64
CA GLU A 39 2.67 -1.04 18.21
C GLU A 39 3.02 -2.06 19.29
N ASN A 40 2.07 -2.32 20.22
CA ASN A 40 2.33 -3.11 21.43
C ASN A 40 2.03 -4.61 21.25
N HIS A 41 1.16 -4.98 20.30
CA HIS A 41 0.75 -6.38 20.11
C HIS A 41 1.15 -6.93 18.74
N VAL A 42 0.82 -6.21 17.66
CA VAL A 42 1.02 -6.74 16.31
C VAL A 42 2.49 -6.70 15.89
N LYS A 43 3.16 -5.58 16.11
CA LYS A 43 4.58 -5.41 15.73
C LYS A 43 5.49 -6.45 16.39
N PRO A 44 5.41 -6.72 17.71
CA PRO A 44 6.21 -7.77 18.35
C PRO A 44 5.96 -9.15 17.75
N LEU A 45 4.70 -9.53 17.52
CA LEU A 45 4.35 -10.81 16.90
C LEU A 45 4.91 -10.96 15.48
N VAL A 46 4.91 -9.88 14.70
CA VAL A 46 5.50 -9.89 13.35
C VAL A 46 7.02 -10.03 13.44
N ILE A 47 7.68 -9.36 14.38
CA ILE A 47 9.13 -9.49 14.59
C ILE A 47 9.48 -10.92 14.96
N GLU A 48 8.81 -11.52 15.94
CA GLU A 48 9.01 -12.91 16.37
C GLU A 48 8.81 -13.89 15.20
N PHE A 49 7.71 -13.72 14.45
CA PHE A 49 7.43 -14.54 13.28
C PHE A 49 8.51 -14.47 12.21
N LEU A 50 9.08 -13.29 11.96
CA LEU A 50 10.13 -13.10 10.98
C LEU A 50 11.46 -13.67 11.48
N GLN A 51 11.81 -13.41 12.74
CA GLN A 51 13.06 -13.91 13.36
C GLN A 51 13.13 -15.44 13.37
N ALA A 52 12.02 -16.14 13.67
CA ALA A 52 11.93 -17.59 13.60
C ALA A 52 12.22 -18.15 12.20
N ARG A 53 12.24 -17.31 11.16
CA ARG A 53 12.54 -17.65 9.75
C ARG A 53 13.84 -17.03 9.23
N GLY A 54 14.67 -16.51 10.14
CA GLY A 54 15.93 -15.84 9.78
C GLY A 54 15.75 -14.50 9.06
N LEU A 55 14.55 -13.88 9.16
CA LEU A 55 14.24 -12.59 8.54
C LEU A 55 14.18 -11.50 9.61
N THR A 56 14.54 -10.28 9.23
CA THR A 56 14.46 -9.10 10.10
C THR A 56 13.53 -8.06 9.54
N LEU A 57 12.74 -7.43 10.43
CA LEU A 57 11.91 -6.29 10.05
C LEU A 57 12.78 -5.03 9.93
N SER A 58 12.72 -4.36 8.77
CA SER A 58 13.42 -3.09 8.59
C SER A 58 12.68 -1.97 9.33
N GLU A 59 13.24 -1.46 10.41
CA GLU A 59 12.63 -0.39 11.19
C GLU A 59 12.52 0.92 10.41
N GLU A 60 13.50 1.24 9.57
CA GLU A 60 13.48 2.45 8.73
C GLU A 60 12.32 2.46 7.72
N LYS A 61 11.94 1.27 7.23
CA LYS A 61 10.88 1.10 6.23
C LYS A 61 9.52 0.82 6.85
N THR A 62 9.48 0.34 8.09
CA THR A 62 8.23 0.01 8.80
C THR A 62 7.68 1.24 9.50
N LYS A 63 6.50 1.68 9.08
CA LYS A 63 5.83 2.86 9.66
C LYS A 63 4.40 2.53 10.02
N ILE A 64 3.98 2.98 11.19
CA ILE A 64 2.58 2.99 11.59
C ILE A 64 2.03 4.38 11.26
N THR A 65 1.03 4.43 10.40
CA THR A 65 0.48 5.68 9.86
C THR A 65 -1.03 5.67 9.95
N HIS A 66 -1.63 6.81 10.30
CA HIS A 66 -3.08 6.94 10.27
C HIS A 66 -3.59 6.99 8.83
N ILE A 67 -4.73 6.34 8.55
CA ILE A 67 -5.28 6.25 7.19
C ILE A 67 -5.61 7.61 6.57
N GLU A 68 -5.87 8.64 7.39
CA GLU A 68 -6.12 10.00 6.90
C GLU A 68 -4.86 10.73 6.44
N GLU A 69 -3.69 10.38 7.00
CA GLU A 69 -2.41 10.85 6.50
C GLU A 69 -2.08 10.20 5.16
N GLY A 70 -2.43 8.92 5.03
CA GLY A 70 -2.20 8.10 3.84
C GLY A 70 -0.79 7.53 3.78
N PHE A 71 -0.64 6.51 2.94
CA PHE A 71 0.61 5.81 2.73
C PHE A 71 0.74 5.36 1.28
N ASP A 72 1.96 5.06 0.86
CA ASP A 72 2.25 4.55 -0.46
C ASP A 72 2.44 3.03 -0.42
N PHE A 73 1.73 2.30 -1.27
CA PHE A 73 1.85 0.84 -1.42
C PHE A 73 1.71 0.44 -2.88
N LEU A 74 2.61 -0.38 -3.39
CA LEU A 74 2.64 -0.84 -4.79
C LEU A 74 2.49 0.28 -5.82
N GLY A 75 3.09 1.42 -5.54
CA GLY A 75 3.01 2.59 -6.42
C GLY A 75 1.73 3.42 -6.31
N PHE A 76 0.80 3.04 -5.44
CA PHE A 76 -0.40 3.80 -5.13
C PHE A 76 -0.23 4.56 -3.83
N ASN A 77 -0.80 5.75 -3.76
CA ASN A 77 -1.07 6.46 -2.52
C ASN A 77 -2.51 6.17 -2.09
N ILE A 78 -2.65 5.61 -0.90
CA ILE A 78 -3.91 5.18 -0.31
C ILE A 78 -4.18 6.04 0.91
N ARG A 79 -5.36 6.67 0.98
CA ARG A 79 -5.73 7.52 2.11
C ARG A 79 -7.25 7.62 2.26
N LYS A 80 -7.70 7.97 3.47
CA LYS A 80 -9.08 8.40 3.71
C LYS A 80 -9.11 9.91 3.82
N TYR A 81 -10.00 10.55 3.06
CA TYR A 81 -10.18 12.00 3.08
C TYR A 81 -11.67 12.36 3.13
N LYS A 82 -12.07 13.17 4.11
CA LYS A 82 -13.49 13.53 4.33
C LYS A 82 -14.43 12.32 4.29
N GLY A 83 -14.03 11.23 4.98
CA GLY A 83 -14.81 10.00 5.04
C GLY A 83 -14.75 9.11 3.79
N LYS A 84 -14.15 9.58 2.68
CA LYS A 84 -14.03 8.83 1.42
C LYS A 84 -12.65 8.18 1.30
N PHE A 85 -12.63 6.95 0.82
CA PHE A 85 -11.40 6.24 0.50
C PHE A 85 -10.89 6.67 -0.88
N ILE A 86 -9.64 7.12 -0.92
CA ILE A 86 -9.01 7.63 -2.15
C ILE A 86 -7.77 6.77 -2.44
N THR A 87 -7.71 6.24 -3.66
CA THR A 87 -6.54 5.55 -4.20
C THR A 87 -6.11 6.26 -5.47
N LYS A 88 -4.86 6.66 -5.55
CA LYS A 88 -4.29 7.35 -6.71
C LYS A 88 -2.82 6.96 -6.90
N PRO A 89 -2.23 7.16 -8.09
CA PRO A 89 -0.80 6.95 -8.28
C PRO A 89 0.02 7.78 -7.29
N SER A 90 1.02 7.18 -6.66
CA SER A 90 1.91 7.87 -5.71
C SER A 90 2.71 8.98 -6.41
N LYS A 91 3.18 9.95 -5.62
CA LYS A 91 4.04 11.04 -6.16
C LYS A 91 5.28 10.47 -6.84
N LYS A 92 5.90 9.44 -6.25
CA LYS A 92 7.09 8.76 -6.78
C LYS A 92 6.79 8.08 -8.12
N SER A 93 5.66 7.37 -8.23
CA SER A 93 5.25 6.70 -9.47
C SER A 93 4.95 7.69 -10.58
N ARG A 94 4.24 8.79 -10.29
CA ARG A 94 3.98 9.85 -11.27
C ARG A 94 5.26 10.50 -11.76
N LYS A 95 6.19 10.80 -10.84
CA LYS A 95 7.49 11.37 -11.20
C LYS A 95 8.24 10.43 -12.16
N ARG A 96 8.39 9.15 -11.80
CA ARG A 96 9.06 8.15 -12.66
C ARG A 96 8.44 8.06 -14.06
N PHE A 97 7.11 8.07 -14.14
CA PHE A 97 6.40 8.04 -15.42
C PHE A 97 6.72 9.29 -16.25
N LEU A 98 6.63 10.48 -15.67
CA LEU A 98 6.93 11.74 -16.36
C LEU A 98 8.39 11.81 -16.80
N ASP A 99 9.32 11.36 -15.95
CA ASP A 99 10.74 11.34 -16.27
C ASP A 99 11.02 10.38 -17.42
N LYS A 100 10.34 9.21 -17.46
CA LYS A 100 10.44 8.28 -18.57
C LYS A 100 9.88 8.84 -19.87
N VAL A 101 8.77 9.54 -19.82
CA VAL A 101 8.19 10.22 -21.00
C VAL A 101 9.14 11.30 -21.51
N ARG A 102 9.69 12.14 -20.62
CA ARG A 102 10.67 13.18 -20.99
C ARG A 102 11.92 12.58 -21.63
N GLU A 103 12.47 11.52 -21.02
CA GLU A 103 13.63 10.79 -21.58
C GLU A 103 13.39 10.36 -23.02
N ILE A 104 12.22 9.77 -23.30
CA ILE A 104 11.87 9.33 -24.67
C ILE A 104 11.77 10.52 -25.61
N VAL A 105 11.11 11.59 -25.20
CA VAL A 105 10.96 12.80 -26.03
C VAL A 105 12.33 13.44 -26.29
N ASP A 106 13.16 13.61 -25.27
CA ASP A 106 14.46 14.24 -25.39
C ASP A 106 15.43 13.48 -26.28
N LYS A 107 15.42 12.14 -26.18
CA LYS A 107 16.25 11.28 -27.05
C LYS A 107 15.77 11.23 -28.51
N ASN A 108 14.56 11.64 -28.79
CA ASN A 108 13.93 11.49 -30.11
C ASN A 108 13.45 12.83 -30.69
N LYS A 109 14.06 13.97 -30.33
CA LYS A 109 13.67 15.31 -30.80
C LYS A 109 13.66 15.45 -32.33
N SER A 110 14.58 14.78 -33.00
CA SER A 110 14.71 14.81 -34.47
C SER A 110 13.95 13.69 -35.18
N SER A 111 13.24 12.87 -34.44
CA SER A 111 12.51 11.72 -34.98
C SER A 111 11.20 12.15 -35.64
N LYS A 112 10.76 11.40 -36.68
CA LYS A 112 9.43 11.56 -37.25
C LYS A 112 8.35 11.36 -36.18
N GLN A 113 7.31 12.18 -36.19
CA GLN A 113 6.21 12.15 -35.22
C GLN A 113 5.64 10.73 -35.02
N GLN A 114 5.47 9.97 -36.10
CA GLN A 114 4.96 8.60 -36.04
C GLN A 114 5.86 7.67 -35.23
N SER A 115 7.18 7.80 -35.34
CA SER A 115 8.15 7.00 -34.59
C SER A 115 8.09 7.34 -33.09
N LEU A 116 7.99 8.62 -32.76
CA LEU A 116 7.85 9.08 -31.37
C LEU A 116 6.56 8.54 -30.74
N ILE A 117 5.43 8.59 -31.45
CA ILE A 117 4.15 8.04 -30.97
C ILE A 117 4.26 6.54 -30.72
N ARG A 118 4.94 5.79 -31.59
CA ARG A 118 5.16 4.34 -31.40
C ARG A 118 5.97 4.03 -30.13
N LEU A 119 6.93 4.87 -29.76
CA LEU A 119 7.73 4.72 -28.54
C LEU A 119 6.95 5.10 -27.27
N LEU A 120 6.13 6.12 -27.35
CA LEU A 120 5.37 6.62 -26.19
C LEU A 120 4.14 5.75 -25.85
N ASN A 121 3.45 5.24 -26.85
CA ASN A 121 2.20 4.49 -26.66
C ASN A 121 2.33 3.30 -25.71
N PRO A 122 3.35 2.42 -25.78
CA PRO A 122 3.49 1.30 -24.85
C PRO A 122 3.66 1.78 -23.40
N VAL A 123 4.43 2.84 -23.19
CA VAL A 123 4.70 3.40 -21.86
C VAL A 123 3.43 4.00 -21.26
N ILE A 124 2.71 4.80 -22.04
CA ILE A 124 1.46 5.45 -21.61
C ILE A 124 0.38 4.41 -21.34
N ARG A 125 0.18 3.46 -22.26
CA ARG A 125 -0.82 2.40 -22.11
C ARG A 125 -0.51 1.47 -20.92
N GLY A 126 0.76 1.07 -20.76
CA GLY A 126 1.17 0.23 -19.64
C GLY A 126 0.90 0.91 -18.30
N TRP A 127 1.26 2.19 -18.18
CA TRP A 127 1.00 2.97 -16.98
C TRP A 127 -0.50 3.16 -16.73
N ALA A 128 -1.27 3.53 -17.77
CA ALA A 128 -2.71 3.72 -17.66
C ALA A 128 -3.42 2.42 -17.25
N ASN A 129 -3.12 1.30 -17.89
CA ASN A 129 -3.72 0.00 -17.58
C ASN A 129 -3.42 -0.43 -16.15
N TYR A 130 -2.19 -0.25 -15.67
CA TYR A 130 -1.82 -0.57 -14.30
C TYR A 130 -2.66 0.22 -13.29
N TYR A 131 -2.81 1.54 -13.48
CA TYR A 131 -3.53 2.38 -12.53
C TYR A 131 -5.05 2.38 -12.71
N MET A 132 -5.56 2.07 -13.89
CA MET A 132 -7.00 1.93 -14.13
C MET A 132 -7.57 0.65 -13.49
N SER A 133 -6.82 -0.44 -13.50
CA SER A 133 -7.26 -1.74 -12.94
C SER A 133 -7.58 -1.65 -11.43
N PHE A 134 -6.98 -0.70 -10.73
CA PHE A 134 -7.19 -0.50 -9.28
C PHE A 134 -8.42 0.34 -8.91
N ARG A 135 -9.16 0.88 -9.88
CA ARG A 135 -10.45 1.55 -9.58
C ARG A 135 -11.52 0.59 -9.05
N THR A 136 -11.30 -0.71 -9.21
CA THR A 136 -12.20 -1.80 -8.80
C THR A 136 -11.82 -2.47 -7.49
N LEU A 137 -10.87 -1.94 -6.71
CA LEU A 137 -10.62 -2.47 -5.37
C LEU A 137 -11.93 -2.38 -4.56
N PRO A 138 -12.39 -3.50 -3.95
CA PRO A 138 -13.64 -3.54 -3.23
C PRO A 138 -13.69 -2.41 -2.22
N ARG A 139 -14.85 -1.76 -2.14
CA ARG A 139 -15.15 -0.71 -1.17
C ARG A 139 -14.79 -1.19 0.24
N MET A 140 -13.63 -0.82 0.71
CA MET A 140 -13.25 -0.99 2.13
C MET A 140 -14.03 0.03 2.97
N HIS A 141 -15.34 -0.19 3.11
CA HIS A 141 -16.32 0.79 3.57
C HIS A 141 -16.40 1.00 5.09
N LYS A 142 -15.63 0.30 5.94
CA LYS A 142 -15.89 0.33 7.39
C LYS A 142 -14.68 0.55 8.30
N TRP A 143 -13.56 1.07 7.80
CA TRP A 143 -12.34 1.00 8.59
C TRP A 143 -11.83 2.38 9.02
N ARG A 144 -11.92 2.67 10.31
CA ARG A 144 -11.12 3.68 11.00
C ARG A 144 -9.82 2.99 11.42
N TRP A 145 -8.71 3.10 10.65
CA TRP A 145 -7.60 2.22 10.93
C TRP A 145 -6.26 2.92 10.86
N TRP A 146 -5.42 2.51 11.77
CA TRP A 146 -3.99 2.67 11.69
C TRP A 146 -3.44 1.58 10.77
N ILE A 147 -2.35 1.88 10.06
CA ILE A 147 -1.76 0.96 9.10
C ILE A 147 -0.28 0.85 9.41
N MET A 148 0.19 -0.37 9.62
CA MET A 148 1.59 -0.72 9.67
C MET A 148 2.02 -1.08 8.25
N ASN A 149 2.96 -0.31 7.68
CA ASN A 149 3.54 -0.52 6.36
C ASN A 149 5.03 -0.80 6.51
N ARG A 150 5.54 -1.67 5.64
CA ARG A 150 6.97 -1.94 5.53
C ARG A 150 7.73 -0.75 4.97
#